data_56a2cc4bc75018e0de9c2a24d186af0c
#
_entry.id   56a2cc4bc75018e0de9c2a24d186af0c
#
_cell.length_a   1.000
_cell.length_b   1.000
_cell.length_c   1.000
_cell.angle_alpha   90.00
_cell.angle_beta   90.00
_cell.angle_gamma   90.00
#
_symmetry.space_group_name_H-M   'P 1'
#
loop_
_entity.id
_entity.type
_entity.pdbx_description
1 polymer ?
#
loop_
_entity_poly.entity_id
_entity_poly.type
_entity_poly.pdbx_seq_one_letter_code
_entity_poly.pdbx_strand_id
1 'polypeptide(L)'
;SRGLGDVYKRQGYMERCYFDHLAEYGVSDHVLKLVRDTRLPLDDLRKYIEEHPLGIEKISVFFDDMEERETARQELIEKNIASVSSSLGNNIEINQIGCDKGDGLLHLAEQIGLSMDEVMACGDAGNDTMMIKAVGTGVVMENGQPDLKEIADFVTKTNNEDGVAYAIEKLVFEA
;
A
#
# COMPACT_ATOMS: atom_id res chain seq x y z
N SER A 1 21.94 -2.14 2.16
CA SER A 1 20.85 -1.21 1.89
C SER A 1 20.57 -0.36 3.11
N ARG A 2 20.42 0.94 2.93
CA ARG A 2 20.11 1.91 4.00
C ARG A 2 18.62 2.26 3.98
N GLY A 3 17.78 1.28 3.73
CA GLY A 3 16.34 1.49 3.75
C GLY A 3 15.81 1.64 5.17
N LEU A 4 15.02 2.67 5.42
CA LEU A 4 14.17 2.80 6.61
C LEU A 4 13.12 1.70 6.56
N GLY A 5 13.10 0.80 7.55
CA GLY A 5 12.09 -0.25 7.62
C GLY A 5 11.15 -0.07 8.80
N ASP A 6 9.88 -0.31 8.60
CA ASP A 6 8.93 -0.53 9.68
C ASP A 6 8.18 -1.86 9.50
N VAL A 7 7.75 -2.44 10.61
CA VAL A 7 7.07 -3.72 10.68
C VAL A 7 5.77 -3.57 11.44
N TYR A 8 4.71 -4.22 10.95
CA TYR A 8 3.39 -4.20 11.54
C TYR A 8 3.02 -5.56 12.14
N LYS A 9 2.58 -5.53 13.38
CA LYS A 9 1.91 -6.61 14.10
C LYS A 9 0.89 -5.98 15.03
N ARG A 10 -0.33 -5.69 14.55
CA ARG A 10 -1.35 -4.88 15.25
C ARG A 10 -0.89 -3.47 15.62
N GLN A 11 0.40 -3.26 15.82
CA GLN A 11 1.11 -2.02 16.12
C GLN A 11 2.29 -1.90 15.16
N GLY A 12 2.60 -0.71 14.67
CA GLY A 12 3.79 -0.45 13.88
C GLY A 12 5.04 -0.37 14.74
N TYR A 13 6.14 -0.95 14.31
CA TYR A 13 7.45 -0.91 14.95
C TYR A 13 8.51 -0.43 13.98
N MET A 14 9.47 0.35 14.46
CA MET A 14 10.59 0.88 13.69
C MET A 14 11.88 0.78 14.51
N GLU A 15 13.03 0.61 13.86
CA GLU A 15 14.31 0.67 14.56
C GLU A 15 14.53 2.04 15.19
N ARG A 16 14.98 2.05 16.45
CA ARG A 16 15.20 3.25 17.25
C ARG A 16 16.13 4.24 16.57
N CYS A 17 17.21 3.76 15.96
CA CYS A 17 18.18 4.62 15.27
C CYS A 17 17.53 5.44 14.14
N TYR A 18 16.52 4.90 13.45
CA TYR A 18 15.76 5.64 12.45
C TYR A 18 14.65 6.50 13.07
N PHE A 19 13.94 5.96 14.06
CA PHE A 19 12.85 6.65 14.75
C PHE A 19 13.32 7.97 15.40
N ASP A 20 14.48 7.96 16.04
CA ASP A 20 15.03 9.13 16.71
C ASP A 20 15.54 10.20 15.72
N HIS A 21 15.91 9.81 14.49
CA HIS A 21 16.51 10.66 13.46
C HIS A 21 15.63 10.88 12.22
N LEU A 22 14.34 10.59 12.31
CA LEU A 22 13.39 10.68 11.18
C LEU A 22 13.45 12.02 10.41
N ALA A 23 13.69 13.14 11.11
CA ALA A 23 13.77 14.46 10.50
C ALA A 23 14.95 14.59 9.51
N GLU A 24 15.99 13.78 9.67
CA GLU A 24 17.20 13.80 8.82
C GLU A 24 16.96 13.13 7.46
N TYR A 25 15.88 12.35 7.33
CA TYR A 25 15.49 11.65 6.10
C TYR A 25 14.54 12.44 5.20
N GLY A 26 14.39 13.75 5.44
CA GLY A 26 13.63 14.64 4.56
C GLY A 26 12.12 14.38 4.52
N VAL A 27 11.58 13.65 5.48
CA VAL A 27 10.13 13.41 5.58
C VAL A 27 9.39 14.67 6.04
N SER A 28 8.18 14.89 5.53
CA SER A 28 7.37 16.07 5.92
C SER A 28 6.95 16.02 7.39
N ASP A 29 6.69 17.18 7.98
CA ASP A 29 6.23 17.30 9.39
C ASP A 29 4.99 16.46 9.67
N HIS A 30 4.07 16.34 8.69
CA HIS A 30 2.89 15.50 8.81
C HIS A 30 3.26 14.01 8.93
N VAL A 31 4.18 13.53 8.12
CA VAL A 31 4.68 12.13 8.17
C VAL A 31 5.46 11.89 9.44
N LEU A 32 6.30 12.84 9.89
CA LEU A 32 7.01 12.78 11.17
C LEU A 32 6.05 12.58 12.33
N LYS A 33 4.99 13.38 12.37
CA LYS A 33 3.96 13.26 13.40
C LYS A 33 3.25 11.92 13.33
N LEU A 34 2.83 11.50 12.14
CA LEU A 34 2.15 10.21 11.94
C LEU A 34 3.00 9.05 12.43
N VAL A 35 4.29 9.00 12.07
CA VAL A 35 5.19 7.92 12.48
C VAL A 35 5.37 7.92 14.00
N ARG A 36 5.62 9.08 14.61
CA ARG A 36 5.78 9.19 16.06
C ARG A 36 4.53 8.80 16.84
N ASP A 37 3.35 9.10 16.32
CA ASP A 37 2.08 8.77 16.96
C ASP A 37 1.69 7.29 16.79
N THR A 38 2.24 6.61 15.77
CA THR A 38 1.77 5.27 15.38
C THR A 38 2.84 4.18 15.40
N ARG A 39 4.10 4.52 15.63
CA ARG A 39 5.22 3.54 15.69
C ARG A 39 5.82 3.49 17.08
N LEU A 40 6.25 2.30 17.47
CA LEU A 40 7.05 2.07 18.68
C LEU A 40 8.50 1.78 18.28
N PRO A 41 9.49 2.49 18.87
CA PRO A 41 10.89 2.23 18.57
C PRO A 41 11.37 0.92 19.20
N LEU A 42 12.09 0.12 18.43
CA LEU A 42 12.78 -1.09 18.85
C LEU A 42 14.29 -0.94 18.64
N ASP A 43 15.09 -1.51 19.53
CA ASP A 43 16.54 -1.45 19.42
C ASP A 43 17.10 -2.41 18.37
N ASP A 44 16.37 -3.50 18.06
CA ASP A 44 16.73 -4.51 17.06
C ASP A 44 15.44 -5.07 16.42
N LEU A 45 15.08 -4.51 15.28
CA LEU A 45 13.90 -4.91 14.53
C LEU A 45 14.05 -6.32 13.95
N ARG A 46 15.26 -6.69 13.53
CA ARG A 46 15.53 -8.01 12.97
C ARG A 46 15.32 -9.10 14.01
N LYS A 47 15.86 -8.91 15.19
CA LYS A 47 15.66 -9.84 16.31
C LYS A 47 14.18 -9.96 16.67
N TYR A 48 13.45 -8.84 16.68
CA TYR A 48 12.01 -8.85 16.91
C TYR A 48 11.26 -9.70 15.88
N ILE A 49 11.59 -9.58 14.58
CA ILE A 49 10.98 -10.39 13.51
C ILE A 49 11.30 -11.87 13.70
N GLU A 50 12.55 -12.22 14.03
CA GLU A 50 13.00 -13.60 14.25
C GLU A 50 12.27 -14.25 15.45
N GLU A 51 12.01 -13.49 16.50
CA GLU A 51 11.27 -13.95 17.68
C GLU A 51 9.75 -14.03 17.48
N HIS A 52 9.20 -13.36 16.42
CA HIS A 52 7.76 -13.29 16.17
C HIS A 52 7.39 -13.67 14.71
N PRO A 53 7.86 -14.80 14.19
CA PRO A 53 7.73 -15.11 12.74
C PRO A 53 6.28 -15.26 12.26
N LEU A 54 5.35 -15.59 13.14
CA LEU A 54 3.92 -15.78 12.80
C LEU A 54 3.04 -14.55 13.10
N GLY A 55 3.64 -13.44 13.48
CA GLY A 55 2.86 -12.27 13.90
C GLY A 55 3.11 -11.03 13.06
N ILE A 56 3.95 -11.12 12.04
CA ILE A 56 4.24 -9.99 11.16
C ILE A 56 3.20 -9.94 10.05
N GLU A 57 2.48 -8.84 9.97
CA GLU A 57 1.42 -8.61 8.99
C GLU A 57 1.95 -7.90 7.74
N LYS A 58 2.87 -6.95 7.92
CA LYS A 58 3.49 -6.17 6.85
C LYS A 58 4.90 -5.73 7.22
N ILE A 59 5.77 -5.67 6.24
CA ILE A 59 7.06 -4.97 6.31
C ILE A 59 7.02 -3.83 5.29
N SER A 60 7.35 -2.63 5.72
CA SER A 60 7.51 -1.46 4.84
C SER A 60 8.97 -1.03 4.85
N VAL A 61 9.54 -0.85 3.67
CA VAL A 61 10.93 -0.40 3.50
C VAL A 61 10.93 0.88 2.68
N PHE A 62 11.60 1.92 3.16
CA PHE A 62 11.73 3.21 2.49
C PHE A 62 13.14 3.38 1.92
N PHE A 63 13.25 3.96 0.75
CA PHE A 63 14.49 4.13 0.02
C PHE A 63 14.72 5.61 -0.28
N ASP A 64 15.98 6.04 -0.18
CA ASP A 64 16.43 7.35 -0.65
C ASP A 64 16.84 7.30 -2.13
N ASP A 65 17.29 6.12 -2.60
CA ASP A 65 17.69 5.84 -3.96
C ASP A 65 16.60 5.03 -4.70
N MET A 66 16.07 5.59 -5.77
CA MET A 66 14.99 4.95 -6.54
C MET A 66 15.48 3.81 -7.42
N GLU A 67 16.74 3.80 -7.82
CA GLU A 67 17.35 2.70 -8.59
C GLU A 67 17.57 1.48 -7.67
N GLU A 68 18.08 1.72 -6.46
CA GLU A 68 18.19 0.68 -5.43
C GLU A 68 16.81 0.11 -5.06
N ARG A 69 15.80 0.98 -4.90
CA ARG A 69 14.42 0.57 -4.64
C ARG A 69 13.87 -0.35 -5.74
N GLU A 70 14.03 0.05 -7.01
CA GLU A 70 13.49 -0.74 -8.12
C GLU A 70 14.23 -2.07 -8.26
N THR A 71 15.54 -2.10 -8.04
CA THR A 71 16.34 -3.33 -8.00
C THR A 71 15.83 -4.28 -6.92
N ALA A 72 15.67 -3.79 -5.70
CA ALA A 72 15.15 -4.58 -4.58
C ALA A 72 13.71 -5.09 -4.84
N ARG A 73 12.87 -4.26 -5.46
CA ARG A 73 11.51 -4.62 -5.83
C ARG A 73 11.50 -5.77 -6.84
N GLN A 74 12.30 -5.70 -7.89
CA GLN A 74 12.40 -6.75 -8.91
C GLN A 74 12.92 -8.07 -8.31
N GLU A 75 13.95 -8.02 -7.48
CA GLU A 75 14.45 -9.21 -6.79
C GLU A 75 13.38 -9.90 -5.92
N LEU A 76 12.56 -9.12 -5.21
CA LEU A 76 11.47 -9.66 -4.38
C LEU A 76 10.39 -10.31 -5.24
N ILE A 77 10.02 -9.68 -6.37
CA ILE A 77 9.05 -10.22 -7.32
C ILE A 77 9.56 -11.52 -7.94
N GLU A 78 10.81 -11.55 -8.39
CA GLU A 78 11.42 -12.76 -8.99
C GLU A 78 11.49 -13.94 -8.02
N LYS A 79 11.76 -13.67 -6.74
CA LYS A 79 11.75 -14.71 -5.70
C LYS A 79 10.36 -15.27 -5.42
N ASN A 80 9.31 -14.52 -5.73
CA ASN A 80 7.91 -14.93 -5.54
C ASN A 80 7.62 -15.50 -4.14
N ILE A 81 8.17 -14.87 -3.10
CA ILE A 81 8.02 -15.29 -1.69
C ILE A 81 7.07 -14.39 -0.90
N ALA A 82 6.63 -13.29 -1.49
CA ALA A 82 5.78 -12.29 -0.86
C ALA A 82 4.95 -11.54 -1.90
N SER A 83 3.86 -10.95 -1.47
CA SER A 83 3.13 -9.93 -2.23
C SER A 83 3.85 -8.59 -2.06
N VAL A 84 4.24 -7.97 -3.17
CA VAL A 84 5.07 -6.76 -3.20
C VAL A 84 4.28 -5.62 -3.81
N SER A 85 4.06 -4.56 -3.06
CA SER A 85 3.33 -3.36 -3.49
C SER A 85 4.04 -2.07 -3.06
N SER A 86 3.47 -0.93 -3.37
CA SER A 86 3.94 0.39 -2.96
C SER A 86 2.75 1.30 -2.77
N SER A 87 2.73 2.04 -1.68
CA SER A 87 1.72 3.08 -1.39
C SER A 87 2.27 4.50 -1.53
N LEU A 88 3.59 4.64 -1.48
CA LEU A 88 4.31 5.91 -1.65
C LEU A 88 5.35 5.74 -2.76
N GLY A 89 5.80 6.87 -3.34
CA GLY A 89 6.77 6.82 -4.44
C GLY A 89 8.11 6.17 -4.11
N ASN A 90 8.49 6.15 -2.83
CA ASN A 90 9.80 5.72 -2.35
C ASN A 90 9.77 4.52 -1.41
N ASN A 91 8.65 3.78 -1.30
CA ASN A 91 8.58 2.60 -0.44
C ASN A 91 8.37 1.29 -1.20
N ILE A 92 8.66 0.19 -0.54
CA ILE A 92 8.21 -1.16 -0.88
C ILE A 92 7.43 -1.69 0.33
N GLU A 93 6.23 -2.20 0.08
CA GLU A 93 5.42 -2.92 1.05
C GLU A 93 5.47 -4.42 0.74
N ILE A 94 5.80 -5.21 1.75
CA ILE A 94 5.97 -6.66 1.66
C ILE A 94 4.92 -7.29 2.58
N ASN A 95 4.01 -8.05 1.97
CA ASN A 95 2.94 -8.77 2.65
C ASN A 95 3.04 -10.26 2.37
N GLN A 96 2.29 -11.07 3.09
CA GLN A 96 2.13 -12.48 2.75
C GLN A 96 1.52 -12.61 1.34
N ILE A 97 1.90 -13.65 0.59
CA ILE A 97 1.27 -13.97 -0.70
C ILE A 97 -0.24 -14.18 -0.47
N GLY A 98 -1.06 -13.65 -1.36
CA GLY A 98 -2.51 -13.70 -1.23
C GLY A 98 -3.04 -12.78 -0.13
N CYS A 99 -2.31 -11.70 0.19
CA CYS A 99 -2.73 -10.70 1.18
C CYS A 99 -2.53 -9.30 0.58
N ASP A 100 -3.38 -8.95 -0.37
CA ASP A 100 -3.46 -7.63 -0.97
C ASP A 100 -4.89 -7.06 -0.89
N LYS A 101 -5.11 -5.86 -1.42
CA LYS A 101 -6.43 -5.22 -1.37
C LYS A 101 -7.47 -5.93 -2.24
N GLY A 102 -7.04 -6.59 -3.32
CA GLY A 102 -7.91 -7.40 -4.17
C GLY A 102 -8.43 -8.64 -3.44
N ASP A 103 -7.52 -9.37 -2.76
CA ASP A 103 -7.89 -10.53 -1.94
C ASP A 103 -8.83 -10.13 -0.80
N GLY A 104 -8.53 -9.02 -0.10
CA GLY A 104 -9.38 -8.50 0.96
C GLY A 104 -10.79 -8.17 0.48
N LEU A 105 -10.90 -7.57 -0.71
CA LEU A 105 -12.18 -7.23 -1.31
C LEU A 105 -12.94 -8.47 -1.78
N LEU A 106 -12.25 -9.46 -2.37
CA LEU A 106 -12.85 -10.73 -2.76
C LEU A 106 -13.47 -11.44 -1.55
N HIS A 107 -12.73 -11.57 -0.45
CA HIS A 107 -13.25 -12.19 0.77
C HIS A 107 -14.45 -11.42 1.35
N LEU A 108 -14.43 -10.08 1.30
CA LEU A 108 -15.59 -9.28 1.73
C LEU A 108 -16.80 -9.53 0.85
N ALA A 109 -16.62 -9.49 -0.48
CA ALA A 109 -17.70 -9.74 -1.44
C ALA A 109 -18.35 -11.12 -1.22
N GLU A 110 -17.53 -12.18 -1.05
CA GLU A 110 -18.01 -13.52 -0.71
C GLU A 110 -18.83 -13.56 0.58
N GLN A 111 -18.37 -12.87 1.65
CA GLN A 111 -19.11 -12.84 2.93
C GLN A 111 -20.46 -12.17 2.84
N ILE A 112 -20.62 -11.18 1.98
CA ILE A 112 -21.90 -10.45 1.79
C ILE A 112 -22.71 -10.95 0.60
N GLY A 113 -22.21 -11.99 -0.11
CA GLY A 113 -22.93 -12.67 -1.21
C GLY A 113 -22.94 -11.90 -2.53
N LEU A 114 -21.93 -11.05 -2.78
CA LEU A 114 -21.73 -10.35 -4.04
C LEU A 114 -20.70 -11.06 -4.92
N SER A 115 -20.91 -11.03 -6.24
CA SER A 115 -19.86 -11.33 -7.20
C SER A 115 -18.94 -10.12 -7.39
N MET A 116 -17.68 -10.33 -7.80
CA MET A 116 -16.76 -9.22 -8.06
C MET A 116 -17.22 -8.32 -9.23
N ASP A 117 -18.03 -8.84 -10.16
CA ASP A 117 -18.63 -8.06 -11.25
C ASP A 117 -19.65 -7.00 -10.75
N GLU A 118 -20.18 -7.18 -9.53
CA GLU A 118 -21.12 -6.26 -8.89
C GLU A 118 -20.39 -5.21 -8.00
N VAL A 119 -19.07 -5.25 -7.97
CA VAL A 119 -18.25 -4.40 -7.10
C VAL A 119 -17.58 -3.30 -7.92
N MET A 120 -17.66 -2.08 -7.42
CA MET A 120 -16.87 -0.95 -7.87
C MET A 120 -15.80 -0.61 -6.82
N ALA A 121 -14.57 -0.39 -7.26
CA ALA A 121 -13.48 0.02 -6.38
C ALA A 121 -12.78 1.27 -6.92
N CYS A 122 -12.37 2.16 -6.01
CA CYS A 122 -11.60 3.36 -6.34
C CYS A 122 -10.19 3.28 -5.73
N GLY A 123 -9.18 3.67 -6.51
CA GLY A 123 -7.79 3.65 -6.07
C GLY A 123 -6.94 4.73 -6.72
N ASP A 124 -5.70 4.93 -6.22
CA ASP A 124 -4.77 5.96 -6.73
C ASP A 124 -3.31 5.52 -6.76
N ALA A 125 -2.94 4.42 -6.10
CA ALA A 125 -1.55 3.99 -5.94
C ALA A 125 -1.32 2.51 -6.28
N GLY A 126 -0.06 2.09 -6.39
CA GLY A 126 0.31 0.74 -6.81
C GLY A 126 -0.23 -0.39 -5.94
N ASN A 127 -0.51 -0.14 -4.67
CA ASN A 127 -1.15 -1.12 -3.77
C ASN A 127 -2.64 -1.34 -4.07
N ASP A 128 -3.25 -0.53 -4.95
CA ASP A 128 -4.63 -0.68 -5.42
C ASP A 128 -4.73 -1.52 -6.70
N THR A 129 -3.60 -1.82 -7.35
CA THR A 129 -3.56 -2.49 -8.66
C THR A 129 -4.37 -3.79 -8.69
N MET A 130 -4.20 -4.65 -7.69
CA MET A 130 -4.91 -5.93 -7.65
C MET A 130 -6.41 -5.74 -7.39
N MET A 131 -6.77 -4.76 -6.56
CA MET A 131 -8.15 -4.39 -6.30
C MET A 131 -8.84 -3.88 -7.57
N ILE A 132 -8.21 -2.94 -8.31
CA ILE A 132 -8.75 -2.38 -9.57
C ILE A 132 -8.95 -3.46 -10.63
N LYS A 133 -8.03 -4.43 -10.71
CA LYS A 133 -8.12 -5.54 -11.68
C LYS A 133 -9.16 -6.59 -11.32
N ALA A 134 -9.51 -6.73 -10.05
CA ALA A 134 -10.36 -7.80 -9.56
C ALA A 134 -11.85 -7.48 -9.64
N VAL A 135 -12.24 -6.21 -9.71
CA VAL A 135 -13.63 -5.76 -9.66
C VAL A 135 -14.25 -5.58 -11.02
N GLY A 136 -15.60 -5.61 -11.09
CA GLY A 136 -16.36 -5.33 -12.31
C GLY A 136 -16.24 -3.87 -12.79
N THR A 137 -15.92 -2.93 -11.88
CA THR A 137 -15.71 -1.53 -12.24
C THR A 137 -14.53 -0.95 -11.45
N GLY A 138 -13.37 -0.92 -12.07
CA GLY A 138 -12.14 -0.34 -11.51
C GLY A 138 -12.03 1.16 -11.83
N VAL A 139 -12.09 2.00 -10.79
CA VAL A 139 -12.01 3.46 -10.89
C VAL A 139 -10.67 3.96 -10.38
N VAL A 140 -9.99 4.81 -11.16
CA VAL A 140 -8.73 5.41 -10.73
C VAL A 140 -8.87 6.92 -10.64
N MET A 141 -8.32 7.49 -9.57
CA MET A 141 -8.31 8.93 -9.34
C MET A 141 -7.45 9.65 -10.39
N GLU A 142 -7.82 10.87 -10.80
CA GLU A 142 -7.03 11.64 -11.78
C GLU A 142 -5.62 11.98 -11.27
N ASN A 143 -5.44 12.16 -9.98
CA ASN A 143 -4.13 12.30 -9.36
C ASN A 143 -3.40 10.95 -9.12
N GLY A 144 -4.01 9.82 -9.52
CA GLY A 144 -3.42 8.49 -9.36
C GLY A 144 -2.23 8.22 -10.30
N GLN A 145 -1.51 7.15 -10.02
CA GLN A 145 -0.32 6.75 -10.76
C GLN A 145 -0.67 6.42 -12.24
N PRO A 146 0.20 6.79 -13.21
CA PRO A 146 -0.06 6.56 -14.64
C PRO A 146 -0.35 5.10 -14.97
N ASP A 147 0.45 4.17 -14.48
CA ASP A 147 0.31 2.73 -14.76
C ASP A 147 -1.04 2.18 -14.26
N LEU A 148 -1.57 2.75 -13.16
CA LEU A 148 -2.86 2.36 -12.63
C LEU A 148 -4.01 2.86 -13.52
N LYS A 149 -3.87 4.04 -14.12
CA LYS A 149 -4.86 4.60 -15.06
C LYS A 149 -4.98 3.77 -16.33
N GLU A 150 -3.91 3.10 -16.76
CA GLU A 150 -3.92 2.27 -17.97
C GLU A 150 -4.81 1.02 -17.82
N ILE A 151 -5.05 0.59 -16.60
CA ILE A 151 -5.88 -0.60 -16.29
C ILE A 151 -7.27 -0.25 -15.75
N ALA A 152 -7.60 1.05 -15.64
CA ALA A 152 -8.87 1.52 -15.12
C ALA A 152 -9.98 1.39 -16.16
N ASP A 153 -11.19 1.01 -15.72
CA ASP A 153 -12.41 1.13 -16.54
C ASP A 153 -12.86 2.60 -16.63
N PHE A 154 -12.59 3.37 -15.57
CA PHE A 154 -12.94 4.79 -15.51
C PHE A 154 -11.90 5.59 -14.72
N VAL A 155 -11.44 6.70 -15.32
CA VAL A 155 -10.62 7.68 -14.60
C VAL A 155 -11.53 8.80 -14.12
N THR A 156 -11.65 8.95 -12.81
CA THR A 156 -12.48 9.98 -12.18
C THR A 156 -11.68 11.25 -11.92
N LYS A 157 -12.30 12.23 -11.23
CA LYS A 157 -11.64 13.47 -10.81
C LYS A 157 -10.60 13.22 -9.71
N THR A 158 -9.85 14.27 -9.34
CA THR A 158 -8.89 14.20 -8.25
C THR A 158 -9.58 13.99 -6.90
N ASN A 159 -8.81 13.57 -5.90
CA ASN A 159 -9.30 13.46 -4.51
C ASN A 159 -9.71 14.82 -3.90
N ASN A 160 -9.19 15.95 -4.43
CA ASN A 160 -9.56 17.31 -4.00
C ASN A 160 -10.82 17.84 -4.70
N GLU A 161 -11.35 17.10 -5.67
CA GLU A 161 -12.51 17.46 -6.48
C GLU A 161 -13.66 16.46 -6.32
N ASP A 162 -13.69 15.78 -5.17
CA ASP A 162 -14.70 14.76 -4.83
C ASP A 162 -14.81 13.64 -5.86
N GLY A 163 -13.66 13.17 -6.39
CA GLY A 163 -13.59 12.19 -7.49
C GLY A 163 -14.34 10.88 -7.20
N VAL A 164 -14.35 10.38 -5.97
CA VAL A 164 -15.11 9.17 -5.62
C VAL A 164 -16.61 9.43 -5.73
N ALA A 165 -17.10 10.55 -5.20
CA ALA A 165 -18.52 10.93 -5.31
C ALA A 165 -18.94 11.08 -6.77
N TYR A 166 -18.09 11.75 -7.58
CA TYR A 166 -18.33 11.90 -9.01
C TYR A 166 -18.43 10.56 -9.75
N ALA A 167 -17.55 9.60 -9.42
CA ALA A 167 -17.60 8.26 -10.01
C ALA A 167 -18.90 7.54 -9.66
N ILE A 168 -19.32 7.61 -8.39
CA ILE A 168 -20.57 7.00 -7.93
C ILE A 168 -21.78 7.60 -8.68
N GLU A 169 -21.84 8.93 -8.77
CA GLU A 169 -22.91 9.60 -9.51
C GLU A 169 -22.98 9.13 -10.98
N LYS A 170 -21.83 9.09 -11.66
CA LYS A 170 -21.74 8.73 -13.07
C LYS A 170 -22.00 7.28 -13.38
N LEU A 171 -21.51 6.36 -12.56
CA LEU A 171 -21.47 4.93 -12.86
C LEU A 171 -22.56 4.13 -12.17
N VAL A 172 -23.17 4.70 -11.12
CA VAL A 172 -24.22 4.00 -10.34
C VAL A 172 -25.59 4.66 -10.49
N PHE A 173 -25.66 6.00 -10.52
CA PHE A 173 -26.95 6.70 -10.53
C PHE A 173 -27.35 7.25 -11.91
N GLU A 174 -26.39 7.48 -12.81
CA GLU A 174 -26.67 7.94 -14.18
C GLU A 174 -26.53 6.83 -15.25
N ALA A 175 -26.14 5.60 -14.82
CA ALA A 175 -25.94 4.44 -15.70
C ALA A 175 -27.28 3.83 -16.20
#